data_e8687bee37c419400282c473bdcff8eb
#
_entry.id   e8687bee37c419400282c473bdcff8eb
#
_cell.length_a   1.000
_cell.length_b   1.000
_cell.length_c   1.000
_cell.angle_alpha   90.00
_cell.angle_beta   90.00
_cell.angle_gamma   90.00
#
_symmetry.space_group_name_H-M   'P 1'
#
loop_
_entity.id
_entity.type
_entity.pdbx_description
1 polymer ?
#
loop_
_entity_poly.entity_id
_entity_poly.type
_entity_poly.pdbx_seq_one_letter_code
_entity_poly.pdbx_strand_id
1 'polypeptide(L)'
;KIILAVLPSLIITAANAPINKGKANASVSKVSPEELIESYKFKEAATLINKEIQAAQRKQRSTEKLEELLVTANNGQNMLSSTEDVVFIDSVVVDKEKILEVYRISSESGKIDYLKNLMKGSKLSLKEANGIAYTPQLLDKIYYSSIKDSALYMFTRDRLDDQWGEAKQVQGLEDFGYDQITPFVLTDGATLYFAAKGEESLGGYDIFMSRYSQDQGTFLKPENIGM
;
A
#
# COMPACT_ATOMS: atom_id res chain seq x y z
N LYS A 1 16.91 -15.31 -8.12
CA LYS A 1 15.56 -15.05 -8.68
C LYS A 1 14.67 -14.71 -7.50
N ILE A 2 14.38 -13.46 -7.31
CA ILE A 2 13.43 -12.99 -6.29
C ILE A 2 12.05 -13.18 -6.91
N ILE A 3 11.25 -14.09 -6.37
CA ILE A 3 9.83 -14.19 -6.71
C ILE A 3 9.11 -13.18 -5.84
N LEU A 4 8.87 -12.00 -6.39
CA LEU A 4 8.00 -10.99 -5.76
C LEU A 4 6.55 -11.47 -5.97
N ALA A 5 5.90 -11.94 -4.92
CA ALA A 5 4.48 -12.22 -4.97
C ALA A 5 3.74 -10.87 -4.92
N VAL A 6 3.38 -10.35 -6.08
CA VAL A 6 2.50 -9.17 -6.17
C VAL A 6 1.13 -9.59 -5.66
N LEU A 7 0.69 -8.97 -4.57
CA LEU A 7 -0.68 -9.11 -4.09
C LEU A 7 -1.63 -8.57 -5.16
N PRO A 8 -2.64 -9.34 -5.59
CA PRO A 8 -3.63 -8.80 -6.51
C PRO A 8 -4.38 -7.67 -5.79
N SER A 9 -4.33 -6.49 -6.36
CA SER A 9 -5.23 -5.40 -6.00
C SER A 9 -6.66 -5.93 -6.06
N LEU A 10 -7.40 -5.77 -4.97
CA LEU A 10 -8.80 -6.17 -4.87
C LEU A 10 -9.62 -5.32 -5.85
N ILE A 11 -9.84 -5.83 -7.05
CA ILE A 11 -10.78 -5.23 -8.01
C ILE A 11 -12.18 -5.51 -7.47
N ILE A 12 -12.75 -4.54 -6.78
CA ILE A 12 -14.18 -4.54 -6.47
C ILE A 12 -14.88 -4.16 -7.77
N THR A 13 -15.33 -5.15 -8.53
CA THR A 13 -16.27 -4.92 -9.62
C THR A 13 -17.61 -4.54 -9.01
N ALA A 14 -17.96 -3.27 -9.08
CA ALA A 14 -19.31 -2.81 -8.78
C ALA A 14 -20.29 -3.51 -9.74
N ALA A 15 -21.29 -4.16 -9.15
CA ALA A 15 -22.37 -4.82 -9.89
C ALA A 15 -23.08 -3.80 -10.79
N ASN A 16 -23.35 -4.20 -12.04
CA ASN A 16 -24.09 -3.44 -13.04
C ASN A 16 -25.46 -2.99 -12.53
N ALA A 17 -25.61 -1.68 -12.31
CA ALA A 17 -26.92 -1.07 -12.23
C ALA A 17 -27.46 -0.81 -13.66
N PRO A 18 -28.77 -0.93 -13.90
CA PRO A 18 -29.33 -0.80 -15.23
C PRO A 18 -29.17 0.63 -15.77
N ILE A 19 -28.71 0.72 -17.01
CA ILE A 19 -28.54 1.99 -17.74
C ILE A 19 -29.92 2.60 -18.04
N ASN A 20 -30.25 3.65 -17.31
CA ASN A 20 -31.43 4.46 -17.64
C ASN A 20 -31.05 5.45 -18.74
N LYS A 21 -31.61 5.26 -19.95
CA LYS A 21 -31.40 6.15 -21.09
C LYS A 21 -32.17 7.47 -20.92
N GLY A 22 -31.69 8.33 -20.06
CA GLY A 22 -32.09 9.74 -20.01
C GLY A 22 -31.13 10.57 -20.85
N LYS A 23 -31.65 11.28 -21.85
CA LYS A 23 -30.91 12.31 -22.58
C LYS A 23 -30.50 13.40 -21.61
N ALA A 24 -29.25 13.41 -21.19
CA ALA A 24 -28.62 14.53 -20.51
C ALA A 24 -27.54 15.10 -21.44
N ASN A 25 -27.60 16.39 -21.67
CA ASN A 25 -26.49 17.14 -22.25
C ASN A 25 -25.28 16.96 -21.36
N ALA A 26 -24.38 16.05 -21.74
CA ALA A 26 -23.13 15.85 -21.06
C ALA A 26 -22.26 17.09 -21.34
N SER A 27 -22.16 17.98 -20.38
CA SER A 27 -20.96 18.79 -20.26
C SER A 27 -19.82 17.78 -20.12
N VAL A 28 -18.92 17.76 -21.09
CA VAL A 28 -17.66 16.97 -20.99
C VAL A 28 -16.97 17.44 -19.73
N SER A 29 -17.04 16.66 -18.66
CA SER A 29 -16.30 16.92 -17.44
C SER A 29 -14.83 16.91 -17.82
N LYS A 30 -14.18 18.06 -17.67
CA LYS A 30 -12.77 18.19 -17.98
C LYS A 30 -12.01 17.35 -16.96
N VAL A 31 -11.41 16.26 -17.40
CA VAL A 31 -10.60 15.37 -16.54
C VAL A 31 -9.52 16.20 -15.86
N SER A 32 -9.40 16.09 -14.55
CA SER A 32 -8.40 16.83 -13.78
C SER A 32 -7.01 16.19 -13.88
N PRO A 33 -5.93 16.94 -13.60
CA PRO A 33 -4.60 16.36 -13.49
C PRO A 33 -4.50 15.24 -12.46
N GLU A 34 -5.17 15.40 -11.32
CA GLU A 34 -5.21 14.43 -10.24
C GLU A 34 -5.87 13.13 -10.71
N GLU A 35 -7.03 13.19 -11.39
CA GLU A 35 -7.71 12.01 -11.96
C GLU A 35 -6.84 11.27 -12.98
N LEU A 36 -6.02 11.99 -13.74
CA LEU A 36 -5.07 11.37 -14.68
C LEU A 36 -3.94 10.66 -13.94
N ILE A 37 -3.41 11.25 -12.88
CA ILE A 37 -2.39 10.63 -12.02
C ILE A 37 -2.95 9.37 -11.36
N GLU A 38 -4.13 9.43 -10.75
CA GLU A 38 -4.81 8.28 -10.14
C GLU A 38 -5.11 7.16 -11.14
N SER A 39 -5.26 7.50 -12.41
CA SER A 39 -5.47 6.54 -13.51
C SER A 39 -4.17 6.09 -14.18
N TYR A 40 -3.01 6.39 -13.60
CA TYR A 40 -1.67 6.07 -14.12
C TYR A 40 -1.38 6.66 -15.51
N LYS A 41 -2.09 7.72 -15.92
CA LYS A 41 -1.90 8.44 -17.18
C LYS A 41 -0.93 9.61 -17.03
N PHE A 42 0.25 9.32 -16.50
CA PHE A 42 1.22 10.32 -16.07
C PHE A 42 1.66 11.26 -17.20
N LYS A 43 1.87 10.75 -18.41
CA LYS A 43 2.24 11.58 -19.57
C LYS A 43 1.16 12.58 -19.95
N GLU A 44 -0.11 12.15 -19.90
CA GLU A 44 -1.26 13.01 -20.16
C GLU A 44 -1.42 14.04 -19.04
N ALA A 45 -1.25 13.60 -17.77
CA ALA A 45 -1.25 14.47 -16.60
C ALA A 45 -0.19 15.56 -16.73
N ALA A 46 1.07 15.21 -16.97
CA ALA A 46 2.17 16.16 -17.12
C ALA A 46 1.91 17.18 -18.25
N THR A 47 1.34 16.72 -19.36
CA THR A 47 0.97 17.62 -20.48
C THR A 47 -0.11 18.61 -20.07
N LEU A 48 -1.15 18.15 -19.36
CA LEU A 48 -2.23 19.01 -18.90
C LEU A 48 -1.74 20.02 -17.85
N ILE A 49 -0.94 19.55 -16.87
CA ILE A 49 -0.37 20.38 -15.80
C ILE A 49 0.50 21.49 -16.39
N ASN A 50 1.39 21.17 -17.31
CA ASN A 50 2.22 22.19 -17.97
C ASN A 50 1.39 23.27 -18.67
N LYS A 51 0.29 22.90 -19.32
CA LYS A 51 -0.65 23.84 -19.93
C LYS A 51 -1.33 24.72 -18.88
N GLU A 52 -1.69 24.17 -17.73
CA GLU A 52 -2.32 24.90 -16.64
C GLU A 52 -1.33 25.83 -15.93
N ILE A 53 -0.06 25.42 -15.74
CA ILE A 53 1.02 26.29 -15.25
C ILE A 53 1.19 27.51 -16.14
N GLN A 54 1.30 27.32 -17.45
CA GLN A 54 1.42 28.43 -18.38
C GLN A 54 0.22 29.39 -18.32
N ALA A 55 -1.00 28.85 -18.17
CA ALA A 55 -2.20 29.65 -18.03
C ALA A 55 -2.26 30.42 -16.70
N ALA A 56 -1.80 29.81 -15.61
CA ALA A 56 -1.70 30.43 -14.29
C ALA A 56 -0.66 31.57 -14.28
N GLN A 57 0.52 31.34 -14.87
CA GLN A 57 1.59 32.34 -15.01
C GLN A 57 1.13 33.57 -15.78
N ARG A 58 0.41 33.39 -16.91
CA ARG A 58 -0.16 34.51 -17.68
C ARG A 58 -1.15 35.33 -16.85
N LYS A 59 -1.79 34.74 -15.87
CA LYS A 59 -2.76 35.37 -14.96
C LYS A 59 -2.15 35.80 -13.63
N GLN A 60 -0.84 35.69 -13.49
CA GLN A 60 -0.08 35.99 -12.24
C GLN A 60 -0.64 35.26 -11.00
N ARG A 61 -1.07 33.99 -11.17
CA ARG A 61 -1.54 33.12 -10.10
C ARG A 61 -0.42 32.18 -9.63
N SER A 62 -0.49 31.72 -8.38
CA SER A 62 0.45 30.70 -7.86
C SER A 62 0.40 29.43 -8.70
N THR A 63 1.56 28.82 -8.91
CA THR A 63 1.76 27.56 -9.65
C THR A 63 2.26 26.43 -8.75
N GLU A 64 2.51 26.71 -7.46
CA GLU A 64 3.15 25.80 -6.51
C GLU A 64 2.50 24.41 -6.48
N LYS A 65 1.18 24.35 -6.27
CA LYS A 65 0.46 23.06 -6.27
C LYS A 65 0.54 22.31 -7.61
N LEU A 66 0.54 23.03 -8.73
CA LEU A 66 0.66 22.42 -10.06
C LEU A 66 2.09 21.89 -10.29
N GLU A 67 3.09 22.57 -9.76
CA GLU A 67 4.48 22.14 -9.84
C GLU A 67 4.72 20.87 -9.00
N GLU A 68 4.10 20.75 -7.81
CA GLU A 68 4.11 19.53 -7.02
C GLU A 68 3.47 18.36 -7.78
N LEU A 69 2.28 18.57 -8.38
CA LEU A 69 1.62 17.56 -9.20
C LEU A 69 2.45 17.18 -10.43
N LEU A 70 3.19 18.11 -11.00
CA LEU A 70 4.09 17.85 -12.14
C LEU A 70 5.25 16.93 -11.71
N VAL A 71 5.82 17.15 -10.54
CA VAL A 71 6.85 16.28 -9.97
C VAL A 71 6.31 14.86 -9.82
N THR A 72 5.12 14.70 -9.23
CA THR A 72 4.45 13.40 -9.07
C THR A 72 4.21 12.72 -10.42
N ALA A 73 3.69 13.43 -11.41
CA ALA A 73 3.45 12.89 -12.74
C ALA A 73 4.76 12.46 -13.44
N ASN A 74 5.84 13.23 -13.31
CA ASN A 74 7.13 12.89 -13.90
C ASN A 74 7.75 11.67 -13.20
N ASN A 75 7.66 11.58 -11.88
CA ASN A 75 8.13 10.43 -11.12
C ASN A 75 7.38 9.16 -11.52
N GLY A 76 6.04 9.22 -11.62
CA GLY A 76 5.23 8.12 -12.10
C GLY A 76 5.58 7.68 -13.53
N GLN A 77 5.82 8.64 -14.43
CA GLN A 77 6.27 8.34 -15.80
C GLN A 77 7.63 7.60 -15.80
N ASN A 78 8.57 8.03 -14.96
CA ASN A 78 9.88 7.38 -14.85
C ASN A 78 9.75 5.96 -14.30
N MET A 79 8.92 5.75 -13.28
CA MET A 79 8.67 4.42 -12.70
C MET A 79 8.04 3.48 -13.75
N LEU A 80 7.03 3.95 -14.50
CA LEU A 80 6.43 3.16 -15.58
C LEU A 80 7.45 2.78 -16.66
N SER A 81 8.41 3.65 -16.96
CA SER A 81 9.44 3.37 -17.96
C SER A 81 10.46 2.32 -17.50
N SER A 82 10.53 2.07 -16.21
CA SER A 82 11.43 1.11 -15.57
C SER A 82 10.74 -0.20 -15.16
N THR A 83 9.43 -0.33 -15.42
CA THR A 83 8.70 -1.57 -15.12
C THR A 83 9.05 -2.65 -16.14
N GLU A 84 9.23 -3.88 -15.64
CA GLU A 84 9.34 -5.07 -16.47
C GLU A 84 7.94 -5.62 -16.79
N ASP A 85 7.86 -6.41 -17.87
CA ASP A 85 6.61 -7.07 -18.26
C ASP A 85 6.13 -8.01 -17.14
N VAL A 86 4.86 -7.83 -16.72
CA VAL A 86 4.23 -8.72 -15.75
C VAL A 86 3.81 -10.01 -16.46
N VAL A 87 4.41 -11.13 -16.04
CA VAL A 87 4.02 -12.46 -16.52
C VAL A 87 2.92 -13.02 -15.62
N PHE A 88 1.75 -13.24 -16.20
CA PHE A 88 0.62 -13.87 -15.51
C PHE A 88 0.88 -15.37 -15.40
N ILE A 89 1.06 -15.89 -14.18
CA ILE A 89 1.36 -17.31 -13.94
C ILE A 89 0.08 -18.09 -13.66
N ASP A 90 -0.79 -17.54 -12.78
CA ASP A 90 -2.03 -18.21 -12.36
C ASP A 90 -3.04 -17.20 -11.80
N SER A 91 -4.32 -17.60 -11.78
CA SER A 91 -5.39 -16.82 -11.13
C SER A 91 -6.35 -17.76 -10.40
N VAL A 92 -6.73 -17.35 -9.20
CA VAL A 92 -7.69 -18.10 -8.37
C VAL A 92 -8.79 -17.17 -7.90
N VAL A 93 -10.03 -17.60 -8.04
CA VAL A 93 -11.21 -16.90 -7.49
C VAL A 93 -11.68 -17.64 -6.25
N VAL A 94 -11.66 -16.98 -5.12
CA VAL A 94 -12.06 -17.54 -3.82
C VAL A 94 -12.88 -16.55 -3.02
N ASP A 95 -13.67 -17.06 -2.09
CA ASP A 95 -14.34 -16.22 -1.09
C ASP A 95 -13.28 -15.51 -0.24
N LYS A 96 -13.56 -14.27 0.16
CA LYS A 96 -12.63 -13.44 0.95
C LYS A 96 -12.15 -14.15 2.22
N GLU A 97 -13.01 -14.92 2.86
CA GLU A 97 -12.72 -15.66 4.09
C GLU A 97 -11.75 -16.82 3.85
N LYS A 98 -11.62 -17.29 2.61
CA LYS A 98 -10.77 -18.42 2.21
C LYS A 98 -9.43 -17.99 1.57
N ILE A 99 -9.16 -16.69 1.49
CA ILE A 99 -7.97 -16.19 0.80
C ILE A 99 -6.68 -16.80 1.38
N LEU A 100 -6.60 -17.03 2.69
CA LEU A 100 -5.45 -17.64 3.35
C LEU A 100 -5.31 -19.14 3.11
N GLU A 101 -6.32 -19.81 2.56
CA GLU A 101 -6.24 -21.23 2.17
C GLU A 101 -5.47 -21.40 0.85
N VAL A 102 -5.53 -20.40 -0.02
CA VAL A 102 -4.92 -20.42 -1.36
C VAL A 102 -3.65 -19.57 -1.43
N TYR A 103 -3.61 -18.46 -0.70
CA TYR A 103 -2.44 -17.61 -0.64
C TYR A 103 -1.42 -18.21 0.34
N ARG A 104 -0.37 -18.80 -0.20
CA ARG A 104 0.68 -19.45 0.59
C ARG A 104 2.02 -18.79 0.33
N ILE A 105 2.70 -18.43 1.39
CA ILE A 105 4.12 -18.06 1.36
C ILE A 105 4.97 -19.29 1.69
N SER A 106 6.24 -19.27 1.28
CA SER A 106 7.19 -20.31 1.69
C SER A 106 7.31 -20.36 3.22
N SER A 107 7.40 -21.57 3.78
CA SER A 107 7.63 -21.71 5.22
C SER A 107 8.93 -21.05 5.69
N GLU A 108 9.91 -20.94 4.80
CA GLU A 108 11.17 -20.21 5.06
C GLU A 108 10.97 -18.69 5.16
N SER A 109 9.89 -18.19 4.57
CA SER A 109 9.55 -16.76 4.63
C SER A 109 8.69 -16.40 5.84
N GLY A 110 8.22 -17.39 6.61
CA GLY A 110 7.36 -17.18 7.75
C GLY A 110 5.91 -17.67 7.56
N LYS A 111 4.97 -17.08 8.26
CA LYS A 111 3.57 -17.49 8.27
C LYS A 111 2.62 -16.29 8.20
N ILE A 112 1.55 -16.44 7.43
CA ILE A 112 0.40 -15.52 7.42
C ILE A 112 -0.80 -16.23 8.01
N ASP A 113 -1.49 -15.58 8.96
CA ASP A 113 -2.71 -16.12 9.57
C ASP A 113 -3.57 -14.97 10.12
N TYR A 114 -4.80 -15.27 10.50
CA TYR A 114 -5.61 -14.31 11.25
C TYR A 114 -5.01 -14.07 12.63
N LEU A 115 -5.01 -12.83 13.10
CA LEU A 115 -4.45 -12.47 14.41
C LEU A 115 -5.06 -13.30 15.55
N LYS A 116 -6.38 -13.57 15.50
CA LYS A 116 -7.09 -14.42 16.46
C LYS A 116 -6.52 -15.85 16.56
N ASN A 117 -5.98 -16.39 15.48
CA ASN A 117 -5.40 -17.73 15.46
C ASN A 117 -4.00 -17.75 16.07
N LEU A 118 -3.24 -16.68 15.84
CA LEU A 118 -1.88 -16.52 16.38
C LEU A 118 -1.89 -16.17 17.87
N MET A 119 -2.91 -15.42 18.31
CA MET A 119 -3.03 -14.90 19.67
C MET A 119 -4.18 -15.54 20.47
N LYS A 120 -4.28 -16.88 20.41
CA LYS A 120 -5.31 -17.60 21.16
C LYS A 120 -5.22 -17.29 22.66
N GLY A 121 -6.37 -16.90 23.25
CA GLY A 121 -6.46 -16.54 24.67
C GLY A 121 -6.12 -15.09 25.01
N SER A 122 -5.66 -14.28 24.06
CA SER A 122 -5.41 -12.85 24.27
C SER A 122 -6.68 -12.03 24.08
N LYS A 123 -6.79 -10.92 24.81
CA LYS A 123 -7.89 -9.96 24.61
C LYS A 123 -7.63 -9.14 23.34
N LEU A 124 -8.38 -9.43 22.30
CA LEU A 124 -8.37 -8.68 21.03
C LEU A 124 -9.74 -8.03 20.83
N SER A 125 -9.74 -6.84 20.24
CA SER A 125 -10.99 -6.27 19.70
C SER A 125 -11.45 -7.12 18.51
N LEU A 126 -12.76 -7.10 18.19
CA LEU A 126 -13.31 -7.84 17.04
C LEU A 126 -12.65 -7.42 15.71
N LYS A 127 -12.25 -6.16 15.58
CA LYS A 127 -11.54 -5.66 14.40
C LYS A 127 -10.13 -6.23 14.31
N GLU A 128 -9.38 -6.22 15.40
CA GLU A 128 -8.04 -6.80 15.46
C GLU A 128 -8.07 -8.31 15.22
N ALA A 129 -9.00 -9.01 15.85
CA ALA A 129 -9.10 -10.46 15.77
C ALA A 129 -9.24 -11.00 14.33
N ASN A 130 -9.92 -10.26 13.46
CA ASN A 130 -10.11 -10.61 12.04
C ASN A 130 -9.04 -10.00 11.11
N GLY A 131 -8.09 -9.26 11.66
CA GLY A 131 -6.94 -8.77 10.92
C GLY A 131 -6.00 -9.90 10.51
N ILE A 132 -5.36 -9.74 9.36
CA ILE A 132 -4.29 -10.63 8.90
C ILE A 132 -2.99 -10.17 9.54
N ALA A 133 -2.23 -11.12 10.08
CA ALA A 133 -0.93 -10.89 10.66
C ALA A 133 0.13 -11.77 10.00
N TYR A 134 1.33 -11.26 9.95
CA TYR A 134 2.51 -11.92 9.43
C TYR A 134 3.49 -12.22 10.57
N THR A 135 3.97 -13.45 10.64
CA THR A 135 4.99 -13.91 11.58
C THR A 135 6.23 -14.28 10.76
N PRO A 136 7.35 -13.53 10.86
CA PRO A 136 8.62 -13.92 10.27
C PRO A 136 9.13 -15.23 10.85
N GLN A 137 9.83 -16.04 10.05
CA GLN A 137 10.35 -17.34 10.51
C GLN A 137 11.33 -17.23 11.68
N LEU A 138 12.23 -16.25 11.62
CA LEU A 138 13.35 -16.10 12.55
C LEU A 138 13.07 -15.14 13.72
N LEU A 139 11.88 -14.56 13.79
CA LEU A 139 11.57 -13.55 14.79
C LEU A 139 10.40 -14.01 15.66
N ASP A 140 10.59 -13.97 16.96
CA ASP A 140 9.50 -14.10 17.94
C ASP A 140 8.65 -12.82 17.97
N LYS A 141 8.05 -12.51 16.82
CA LYS A 141 7.34 -11.26 16.58
C LYS A 141 6.22 -11.46 15.57
N ILE A 142 5.15 -10.70 15.72
CA ILE A 142 4.10 -10.57 14.69
C ILE A 142 3.98 -9.15 14.24
N TYR A 143 3.66 -8.98 12.95
CA TYR A 143 3.33 -7.69 12.33
C TYR A 143 1.91 -7.74 11.81
N TYR A 144 1.15 -6.68 12.02
CA TYR A 144 -0.24 -6.57 11.56
C TYR A 144 -0.66 -5.10 11.46
N SER A 145 -1.73 -4.85 10.74
CA SER A 145 -2.29 -3.51 10.63
C SER A 145 -3.48 -3.34 11.58
N SER A 146 -3.55 -2.24 12.26
CA SER A 146 -4.68 -1.87 13.13
C SER A 146 -5.06 -0.41 12.94
N ILE A 147 -6.33 -0.10 13.23
CA ILE A 147 -6.87 1.25 13.08
C ILE A 147 -6.42 2.10 14.27
N LYS A 148 -5.81 3.24 13.94
CA LYS A 148 -5.50 4.33 14.86
C LYS A 148 -5.87 5.63 14.15
N ASP A 149 -6.59 6.52 14.83
CA ASP A 149 -6.99 7.85 14.29
C ASP A 149 -7.64 7.80 12.90
N SER A 150 -8.50 6.79 12.68
CA SER A 150 -9.26 6.54 11.44
C SER A 150 -8.44 6.03 10.25
N ALA A 151 -7.17 5.75 10.39
CA ALA A 151 -6.30 5.16 9.39
C ALA A 151 -5.68 3.84 9.88
N LEU A 152 -5.15 3.03 8.95
CA LEU A 152 -4.44 1.80 9.27
C LEU A 152 -2.96 2.08 9.47
N TYR A 153 -2.45 1.70 10.62
CA TYR A 153 -1.02 1.75 10.93
C TYR A 153 -0.50 0.36 11.24
N MET A 154 0.79 0.18 11.05
CA MET A 154 1.46 -1.08 11.32
C MET A 154 1.84 -1.19 12.79
N PHE A 155 1.47 -2.32 13.37
CA PHE A 155 1.78 -2.70 14.74
C PHE A 155 2.58 -3.98 14.79
N THR A 156 3.31 -4.14 15.88
CA THR A 156 4.05 -5.35 16.21
C THR A 156 3.79 -5.76 17.63
N ARG A 157 3.94 -7.06 17.90
CA ARG A 157 4.02 -7.63 19.26
C ARG A 157 5.17 -8.60 19.31
N ASP A 158 5.95 -8.51 20.37
CA ASP A 158 7.03 -9.44 20.66
C ASP A 158 6.47 -10.65 21.41
N ARG A 159 7.05 -11.83 21.20
CA ARG A 159 6.73 -13.05 21.92
C ARG A 159 7.82 -13.31 22.94
N LEU A 160 7.45 -13.42 24.21
CA LEU A 160 8.32 -13.74 25.32
C LEU A 160 7.67 -14.87 26.12
N ASP A 161 8.42 -15.92 26.40
CA ASP A 161 7.97 -17.06 27.20
C ASP A 161 6.58 -17.61 26.78
N ASP A 162 6.40 -17.78 25.48
CA ASP A 162 5.14 -18.21 24.85
C ASP A 162 3.95 -17.26 25.02
N GLN A 163 4.17 -16.05 25.50
CA GLN A 163 3.15 -15.02 25.62
C GLN A 163 3.41 -13.84 24.69
N TRP A 164 2.34 -13.30 24.11
CA TRP A 164 2.42 -12.09 23.30
C TRP A 164 2.38 -10.85 24.20
N GLY A 165 3.38 -9.99 24.02
CA GLY A 165 3.45 -8.69 24.65
C GLY A 165 2.39 -7.71 24.16
N GLU A 166 2.47 -6.48 24.66
CA GLU A 166 1.58 -5.40 24.21
C GLU A 166 1.83 -4.99 22.77
N ALA A 167 0.78 -4.47 22.12
CA ALA A 167 0.89 -3.91 20.79
C ALA A 167 1.70 -2.61 20.82
N LYS A 168 2.70 -2.53 19.93
CA LYS A 168 3.50 -1.33 19.74
C LYS A 168 3.41 -0.95 18.27
N GLN A 169 3.27 0.34 17.98
CA GLN A 169 3.41 0.81 16.60
C GLN A 169 4.83 0.53 16.12
N VAL A 170 5.00 0.14 14.85
CA VAL A 170 6.33 -0.15 14.31
C VAL A 170 7.16 1.12 14.31
N GLN A 171 8.27 1.11 15.04
CA GLN A 171 9.14 2.28 15.21
C GLN A 171 9.78 2.69 13.89
N GLY A 172 9.75 4.00 13.60
CA GLY A 172 10.23 4.60 12.37
C GLY A 172 9.20 4.69 11.26
N LEU A 173 7.99 4.12 11.47
CA LEU A 173 6.88 4.21 10.53
C LEU A 173 5.68 4.98 11.09
N GLU A 174 5.81 5.56 12.28
CA GLU A 174 4.69 6.21 12.97
C GLU A 174 4.10 7.39 12.20
N ASP A 175 4.97 8.16 11.58
CA ASP A 175 4.62 9.37 10.81
C ASP A 175 4.70 9.16 9.30
N PHE A 176 4.91 7.91 8.87
CA PHE A 176 5.02 7.58 7.45
C PHE A 176 3.68 7.18 6.87
N GLY A 177 3.11 8.06 6.06
CA GLY A 177 1.90 7.78 5.29
C GLY A 177 0.72 7.29 6.15
N TYR A 178 -0.26 6.71 5.51
CA TYR A 178 -1.42 6.09 6.17
C TYR A 178 -1.86 4.84 5.40
N ASP A 179 -2.76 4.07 6.02
CA ASP A 179 -3.21 2.77 5.49
C ASP A 179 -2.05 1.81 5.21
N GLN A 180 -1.11 1.72 6.17
CA GLN A 180 0.00 0.77 6.11
C GLN A 180 -0.54 -0.66 6.27
N ILE A 181 -0.38 -1.49 5.24
CA ILE A 181 -0.95 -2.85 5.19
C ILE A 181 0.07 -3.87 4.66
N THR A 182 -0.27 -5.14 4.82
CA THR A 182 0.46 -6.28 4.24
C THR A 182 1.97 -6.29 4.53
N PRO A 183 2.37 -6.22 5.83
CA PRO A 183 3.80 -6.28 6.18
C PRO A 183 4.43 -7.62 5.78
N PHE A 184 5.66 -7.57 5.31
CA PHE A 184 6.49 -8.73 5.00
C PHE A 184 7.95 -8.42 5.31
N VAL A 185 8.54 -9.15 6.24
CA VAL A 185 9.96 -9.03 6.60
C VAL A 185 10.74 -10.13 5.91
N LEU A 186 11.81 -9.76 5.22
CA LEU A 186 12.71 -10.74 4.60
C LEU A 186 13.37 -11.65 5.63
N THR A 187 13.94 -12.74 5.15
CA THR A 187 14.67 -13.70 5.97
C THR A 187 15.93 -13.14 6.63
N ASP A 188 16.38 -11.94 6.20
CA ASP A 188 17.45 -11.19 6.88
C ASP A 188 17.01 -10.57 8.21
N GLY A 189 15.70 -10.58 8.50
CA GLY A 189 15.11 -10.02 9.71
C GLY A 189 15.17 -8.48 9.80
N ALA A 190 15.66 -7.82 8.77
CA ALA A 190 15.95 -6.38 8.77
C ALA A 190 15.25 -5.61 7.65
N THR A 191 14.91 -6.25 6.54
CA THR A 191 14.24 -5.61 5.41
C THR A 191 12.74 -5.85 5.47
N LEU A 192 11.97 -4.77 5.61
CA LEU A 192 10.50 -4.78 5.67
C LEU A 192 9.91 -4.23 4.38
N TYR A 193 9.01 -4.99 3.78
CA TYR A 193 8.13 -4.54 2.69
C TYR A 193 6.71 -4.38 3.21
N PHE A 194 6.01 -3.39 2.72
CA PHE A 194 4.59 -3.17 3.03
C PHE A 194 3.93 -2.31 1.97
N ALA A 195 2.61 -2.33 1.91
CA ALA A 195 1.87 -1.40 1.07
C ALA A 195 1.34 -0.24 1.92
N ALA A 196 1.39 0.97 1.39
CA ALA A 196 0.86 2.16 2.06
C ALA A 196 0.35 3.20 1.06
N LYS A 197 -0.43 4.15 1.58
CA LYS A 197 -0.79 5.40 0.93
C LYS A 197 -0.07 6.55 1.61
N GLY A 198 0.23 7.60 0.87
CA GLY A 198 0.88 8.79 1.41
C GLY A 198 1.35 9.73 0.31
N GLU A 199 2.08 10.76 0.70
CA GLU A 199 2.60 11.78 -0.22
C GLU A 199 3.56 11.20 -1.27
N GLU A 200 4.24 10.11 -0.94
CA GLU A 200 5.17 9.44 -1.85
C GLU A 200 4.50 8.32 -2.68
N SER A 201 3.19 8.07 -2.50
CA SER A 201 2.45 7.12 -3.32
C SER A 201 2.03 7.73 -4.66
N LEU A 202 2.02 6.90 -5.69
CA LEU A 202 1.65 7.29 -7.05
C LEU A 202 0.27 6.74 -7.40
N GLY A 203 -0.76 7.30 -6.79
CA GLY A 203 -2.15 6.88 -7.00
C GLY A 203 -2.75 6.24 -5.76
N GLY A 204 -2.88 4.91 -5.73
CA GLY A 204 -3.49 4.18 -4.61
C GLY A 204 -2.49 3.71 -3.56
N TYR A 205 -2.40 2.39 -3.41
CA TYR A 205 -1.38 1.74 -2.62
C TYR A 205 -0.15 1.48 -3.47
N ASP A 206 1.01 1.87 -2.96
CA ASP A 206 2.30 1.52 -3.51
C ASP A 206 3.05 0.60 -2.55
N ILE A 207 4.05 -0.11 -3.06
CA ILE A 207 4.92 -0.95 -2.25
C ILE A 207 6.11 -0.12 -1.78
N PHE A 208 6.33 -0.16 -0.49
CA PHE A 208 7.45 0.50 0.17
C PHE A 208 8.39 -0.53 0.79
N MET A 209 9.67 -0.19 0.81
CA MET A 209 10.71 -0.93 1.47
C MET A 209 11.37 -0.07 2.54
N SER A 210 11.57 -0.62 3.73
CA SER A 210 12.37 -0.01 4.78
C SER A 210 13.36 -1.01 5.36
N ARG A 211 14.49 -0.49 5.87
CA ARG A 211 15.52 -1.29 6.53
C ARG A 211 15.61 -0.95 7.99
N TYR A 212 15.73 -1.96 8.83
CA TYR A 212 15.95 -1.80 10.25
C TYR A 212 17.40 -1.36 10.51
N SER A 213 17.57 -0.26 11.21
CA SER A 213 18.87 0.21 11.69
C SER A 213 19.10 -0.29 13.12
N GLN A 214 20.09 -1.15 13.30
CA GLN A 214 20.45 -1.63 14.64
C GLN A 214 20.99 -0.51 15.54
N ASP A 215 21.70 0.45 14.94
CA ASP A 215 22.27 1.59 15.69
C ASP A 215 21.18 2.53 16.23
N GLN A 216 20.09 2.69 15.49
CA GLN A 216 18.96 3.54 15.89
C GLN A 216 17.83 2.77 16.58
N GLY A 217 17.83 1.44 16.49
CA GLY A 217 16.77 0.60 17.03
C GLY A 217 15.42 0.75 16.35
N THR A 218 15.38 1.22 15.10
CA THR A 218 14.17 1.58 14.38
C THR A 218 14.28 1.29 12.88
N PHE A 219 13.16 1.20 12.19
CA PHE A 219 13.15 1.19 10.74
C PHE A 219 13.49 2.60 10.20
N LEU A 220 14.26 2.62 9.12
CA LEU A 220 14.62 3.86 8.43
C LEU A 220 13.43 4.36 7.60
N LYS A 221 13.53 5.60 7.09
CA LYS A 221 12.54 6.16 6.19
C LYS A 221 12.28 5.21 5.02
N PRO A 222 11.02 4.80 4.77
CA PRO A 222 10.71 3.93 3.65
C PRO A 222 10.99 4.55 2.29
N GLU A 223 11.34 3.71 1.33
CA GLU A 223 11.52 4.06 -0.07
C GLU A 223 10.37 3.44 -0.89
N ASN A 224 9.74 4.23 -1.76
CA ASN A 224 8.78 3.72 -2.72
C ASN A 224 9.52 2.89 -3.78
N ILE A 225 9.16 1.62 -3.92
CA ILE A 225 9.80 0.68 -4.86
C ILE A 225 8.89 0.23 -6.00
N GLY A 226 7.68 0.70 -6.05
CA GLY A 226 6.78 0.43 -7.16
C GLY A 226 5.29 0.53 -6.84
N MET A 227 4.55 0.47 -7.92
CA MET A 227 3.07 0.48 -7.95
C MET A 227 2.53 -0.94 -7.98
#